data_3e7077b1bd4a5d2d3fb847fcb3fa1c9a
#
_entry.id   3e7077b1bd4a5d2d3fb847fcb3fa1c9a
#
_cell.length_a   1.000
_cell.length_b   1.000
_cell.length_c   1.000
_cell.angle_alpha   90.00
_cell.angle_beta   90.00
_cell.angle_gamma   90.00
#
_symmetry.space_group_name_H-M   'P 1'
#
loop_
_entity.id
_entity.type
_entity.pdbx_description
1 polymer ?
#
loop_
_entity_poly.entity_id
_entity_poly.type
_entity_poly.pdbx_seq_one_letter_code
_entity_poly.pdbx_strand_id
1 'polypeptide(L)'
;MDTLIGLLKGVAPVLATAIAGPAGGVVVGWLADKLGVDDATVEGVTAALAGNPDLTLKLKELDLEYAKMDAQDRDSARKAYAEVATSQYATKLDKAVVPILALGTVALAFGFIGLLMVKDVPVDQQQMVIFALGFITSSAGQVLSFYFGSSQGSKDKTKEIEGMMKR
;
A
#
# COMPACT_ATOMS: atom_id res chain seq x y z
N MET A 1 -2.02 15.42 -7.97
CA MET A 1 -1.55 14.19 -7.31
C MET A 1 -0.03 14.26 -7.03
N ASP A 2 0.79 14.50 -8.04
CA ASP A 2 2.26 14.52 -7.90
C ASP A 2 2.78 15.56 -6.89
N THR A 3 2.14 16.71 -6.80
CA THR A 3 2.49 17.78 -5.86
C THR A 3 2.28 17.34 -4.41
N LEU A 4 1.12 16.73 -4.10
CA LEU A 4 0.81 16.23 -2.76
C LEU A 4 1.78 15.10 -2.37
N ILE A 5 1.98 14.14 -3.26
CA ILE A 5 2.94 13.04 -3.04
C ILE A 5 4.35 13.59 -2.82
N GLY A 6 4.74 14.62 -3.58
CA GLY A 6 6.04 15.29 -3.41
C GLY A 6 6.22 15.91 -2.02
N LEU A 7 5.19 16.61 -1.51
CA LEU A 7 5.19 17.19 -0.17
C LEU A 7 5.25 16.10 0.92
N LEU A 8 4.49 15.03 0.75
CA LEU A 8 4.42 13.96 1.75
C LEU A 8 5.66 13.06 1.79
N LYS A 9 6.37 12.86 0.67
CA LYS A 9 7.54 11.96 0.60
C LYS A 9 8.61 12.23 1.68
N GLY A 10 8.80 13.50 2.05
CA GLY A 10 9.80 13.88 3.06
C GLY A 10 9.34 13.76 4.51
N VAL A 11 8.03 13.78 4.74
CA VAL A 11 7.45 13.90 6.09
C VAL A 11 6.60 12.70 6.47
N ALA A 12 5.84 12.17 5.51
CA ALA A 12 4.86 11.11 5.68
C ALA A 12 4.95 10.08 4.52
N PRO A 13 6.04 9.30 4.44
CA PRO A 13 6.33 8.44 3.29
C PRO A 13 5.33 7.29 3.13
N VAL A 14 4.70 6.81 4.21
CA VAL A 14 3.69 5.74 4.14
C VAL A 14 2.42 6.28 3.50
N LEU A 15 1.96 7.46 3.94
CA LEU A 15 0.83 8.16 3.34
C LEU A 15 1.09 8.49 1.87
N ALA A 16 2.29 8.97 1.53
CA ALA A 16 2.66 9.24 0.13
C ALA A 16 2.52 8.00 -0.75
N THR A 17 2.95 6.84 -0.24
CA THR A 17 2.84 5.55 -0.95
C THR A 17 1.39 5.09 -1.05
N ALA A 18 0.61 5.24 0.01
CA ALA A 18 -0.81 4.88 0.03
C ALA A 18 -1.65 5.73 -0.95
N ILE A 19 -1.38 7.03 -1.01
CA ILE A 19 -2.04 7.97 -1.94
C ILE A 19 -1.67 7.67 -3.40
N ALA A 20 -0.44 7.23 -3.66
CA ALA A 20 -0.03 6.80 -4.99
C ALA A 20 -0.64 5.45 -5.41
N GLY A 21 -1.21 4.70 -4.48
CA GLY A 21 -1.83 3.39 -4.71
C GLY A 21 -3.27 3.47 -5.21
N PRO A 22 -3.89 2.29 -5.47
CA PRO A 22 -5.27 2.19 -6.00
C PRO A 22 -6.33 2.82 -5.08
N ALA A 23 -6.08 2.85 -3.76
CA ALA A 23 -6.96 3.44 -2.75
C ALA A 23 -6.67 4.92 -2.45
N GLY A 24 -5.85 5.59 -3.28
CA GLY A 24 -5.35 6.94 -3.01
C GLY A 24 -6.43 7.96 -2.70
N GLY A 25 -7.57 7.92 -3.39
CA GLY A 25 -8.69 8.83 -3.13
C GLY A 25 -9.29 8.65 -1.72
N VAL A 26 -9.39 7.41 -1.25
CA VAL A 26 -9.87 7.11 0.12
C VAL A 26 -8.90 7.63 1.17
N VAL A 27 -7.60 7.46 0.93
CA VAL A 27 -6.55 7.96 1.83
C VAL A 27 -6.52 9.48 1.88
N VAL A 28 -6.73 10.16 0.76
CA VAL A 28 -6.84 11.64 0.71
C VAL A 28 -8.05 12.11 1.52
N GLY A 29 -9.22 11.45 1.37
CA GLY A 29 -10.41 11.77 2.16
C GLY A 29 -10.19 11.57 3.66
N TRP A 30 -9.59 10.46 4.06
CA TRP A 30 -9.22 10.20 5.46
C TRP A 30 -8.24 11.24 6.01
N LEU A 31 -7.24 11.62 5.20
CA LEU A 31 -6.25 12.63 5.58
C LEU A 31 -6.91 14.01 5.75
N ALA A 32 -7.82 14.41 4.85
CA ALA A 32 -8.56 15.65 4.95
C ALA A 32 -9.38 15.71 6.25
N ASP A 33 -10.11 14.65 6.56
CA ASP A 33 -10.88 14.53 7.81
C ASP A 33 -9.99 14.69 9.05
N LYS A 34 -8.88 13.98 9.11
CA LYS A 34 -7.92 14.04 10.23
C LYS A 34 -7.23 15.40 10.37
N LEU A 35 -7.01 16.09 9.27
CA LEU A 35 -6.43 17.44 9.27
C LEU A 35 -7.47 18.53 9.55
N GLY A 36 -8.76 18.22 9.44
CA GLY A 36 -9.85 19.19 9.57
C GLY A 36 -9.96 20.08 8.32
N VAL A 37 -9.72 19.52 7.14
CA VAL A 37 -9.83 20.21 5.86
C VAL A 37 -11.18 19.86 5.24
N ASP A 38 -12.03 20.87 5.01
CA ASP A 38 -13.37 20.67 4.44
C ASP A 38 -13.34 20.15 3.00
N ASP A 39 -12.31 20.57 2.23
CA ASP A 39 -12.11 20.12 0.87
C ASP A 39 -11.27 18.83 0.85
N ALA A 40 -11.95 17.69 0.78
CA ALA A 40 -11.34 16.35 0.74
C ALA A 40 -10.73 15.99 -0.63
N THR A 41 -10.37 16.98 -1.44
CA THR A 41 -9.64 16.79 -2.70
C THR A 41 -8.13 16.84 -2.49
N VAL A 42 -7.39 16.35 -3.48
CA VAL A 42 -5.91 16.45 -3.51
C VAL A 42 -5.47 17.92 -3.44
N GLU A 43 -6.19 18.79 -4.13
CA GLU A 43 -5.94 20.22 -4.19
C GLU A 43 -6.21 20.90 -2.85
N GLY A 44 -7.33 20.60 -2.18
CA GLY A 44 -7.67 21.13 -0.87
C GLY A 44 -6.67 20.73 0.20
N VAL A 45 -6.31 19.46 0.27
CA VAL A 45 -5.28 18.97 1.22
C VAL A 45 -3.91 19.58 0.92
N THR A 46 -3.52 19.71 -0.35
CA THR A 46 -2.26 20.32 -0.74
C THR A 46 -2.19 21.80 -0.32
N ALA A 47 -3.26 22.55 -0.55
CA ALA A 47 -3.34 23.95 -0.16
C ALA A 47 -3.27 24.15 1.35
N ALA A 48 -3.98 23.30 2.13
CA ALA A 48 -3.96 23.34 3.58
C ALA A 48 -2.56 23.07 4.13
N LEU A 49 -1.85 22.09 3.57
CA LEU A 49 -0.47 21.75 3.99
C LEU A 49 0.54 22.83 3.63
N ALA A 50 0.40 23.46 2.47
CA ALA A 50 1.27 24.56 2.06
C ALA A 50 1.08 25.81 2.91
N GLY A 51 -0.13 26.04 3.43
CA GLY A 51 -0.49 27.20 4.23
C GLY A 51 -0.19 27.08 5.73
N ASN A 52 0.12 25.87 6.24
CA ASN A 52 0.26 25.66 7.69
C ASN A 52 1.41 24.71 8.05
N PRO A 53 2.58 25.25 8.50
CA PRO A 53 3.73 24.43 8.90
C PRO A 53 3.47 23.51 10.11
N ASP A 54 2.53 23.88 11.01
CA ASP A 54 2.22 23.09 12.20
C ASP A 54 1.60 21.73 11.83
N LEU A 55 0.97 21.64 10.66
CA LEU A 55 0.45 20.39 10.14
C LEU A 55 1.55 19.35 9.81
N THR A 56 2.80 19.79 9.69
CA THR A 56 3.93 18.88 9.43
C THR A 56 4.17 17.88 10.57
N LEU A 57 4.02 18.32 11.82
CA LEU A 57 4.11 17.42 12.98
C LEU A 57 2.93 16.45 13.01
N LYS A 58 1.73 16.98 12.79
CA LYS A 58 0.51 16.18 12.72
C LYS A 58 0.58 15.13 11.60
N LEU A 59 1.18 15.47 10.45
CA LEU A 59 1.41 14.51 9.36
C LEU A 59 2.28 13.31 9.77
N LYS A 60 3.32 13.52 10.58
CA LYS A 60 4.16 12.42 11.08
C LYS A 60 3.38 11.48 12.00
N GLU A 61 2.54 12.03 12.86
CA GLU A 61 1.66 11.24 13.72
C GLU A 61 0.66 10.44 12.89
N LEU A 62 0.04 11.08 11.89
CA LEU A 62 -0.91 10.44 10.98
C LEU A 62 -0.24 9.37 10.10
N ASP A 63 1.00 9.58 9.66
CA ASP A 63 1.78 8.58 8.92
C ASP A 63 1.99 7.31 9.76
N LEU A 64 2.32 7.49 11.04
CA LEU A 64 2.47 6.38 11.98
C LEU A 64 1.13 5.71 12.31
N GLU A 65 0.06 6.50 12.49
CA GLU A 65 -1.31 5.97 12.71
C GLU A 65 -1.73 5.11 11.52
N TYR A 66 -1.57 5.63 10.31
CA TYR A 66 -1.90 4.90 9.09
C TYR A 66 -1.05 3.63 8.91
N ALA A 67 0.25 3.71 9.18
CA ALA A 67 1.14 2.56 9.14
C ALA A 67 0.72 1.44 10.12
N LYS A 68 0.25 1.82 11.33
CA LYS A 68 -0.28 0.87 12.31
C LYS A 68 -1.59 0.25 11.85
N MET A 69 -2.51 1.03 11.30
CA MET A 69 -3.78 0.53 10.76
C MET A 69 -3.54 -0.47 9.62
N ASP A 70 -2.67 -0.13 8.67
CA ASP A 70 -2.30 -0.99 7.55
C ASP A 70 -1.60 -2.29 8.01
N ALA A 71 -0.75 -2.20 9.04
CA ALA A 71 -0.12 -3.38 9.64
C ALA A 71 -1.14 -4.27 10.37
N GLN A 72 -2.10 -3.70 11.10
CA GLN A 72 -3.16 -4.43 11.79
C GLN A 72 -4.11 -5.11 10.82
N ASP A 73 -4.46 -4.45 9.73
CA ASP A 73 -5.32 -5.01 8.69
C ASP A 73 -4.66 -6.25 8.05
N ARG A 74 -3.38 -6.14 7.69
CA ARG A 74 -2.61 -7.28 7.18
C ARG A 74 -2.46 -8.42 8.19
N ASP A 75 -2.28 -8.11 9.47
CA ASP A 75 -2.17 -9.12 10.53
C ASP A 75 -3.53 -9.83 10.74
N SER A 76 -4.62 -9.08 10.69
CA SER A 76 -5.97 -9.64 10.75
C SER A 76 -6.26 -10.57 9.57
N ALA A 77 -5.89 -10.18 8.36
CA ALA A 77 -6.04 -11.02 7.18
C ALA A 77 -5.22 -12.32 7.28
N ARG A 78 -3.98 -12.23 7.80
CA ARG A 78 -3.15 -13.41 8.03
C ARG A 78 -3.71 -14.35 9.10
N LYS A 79 -4.26 -13.80 10.18
CA LYS A 79 -4.93 -14.57 11.24
C LYS A 79 -6.15 -15.29 10.69
N ALA A 80 -7.01 -14.59 9.95
CA ALA A 80 -8.17 -15.19 9.31
C ALA A 80 -7.77 -16.33 8.34
N TYR A 81 -6.71 -16.13 7.54
CA TYR A 81 -6.18 -17.18 6.69
C TYR A 81 -5.64 -18.38 7.50
N ALA A 82 -4.90 -18.14 8.58
CA ALA A 82 -4.37 -19.19 9.43
C ALA A 82 -5.48 -20.00 10.11
N GLU A 83 -6.55 -19.34 10.55
CA GLU A 83 -7.74 -19.99 11.12
C GLU A 83 -8.40 -20.93 10.12
N VAL A 84 -8.62 -20.48 8.88
CA VAL A 84 -9.17 -21.32 7.82
C VAL A 84 -8.21 -22.48 7.48
N ALA A 85 -6.93 -22.21 7.33
CA ALA A 85 -5.93 -23.22 6.97
C ALA A 85 -5.80 -24.33 8.03
N THR A 86 -5.95 -24.01 9.30
CA THR A 86 -5.86 -24.96 10.42
C THR A 86 -7.19 -25.57 10.85
N SER A 87 -8.32 -24.98 10.42
CA SER A 87 -9.65 -25.48 10.77
C SER A 87 -9.90 -26.90 10.27
N GLN A 88 -10.41 -27.75 11.14
CA GLN A 88 -10.88 -29.08 10.78
C GLN A 88 -12.23 -29.09 10.03
N TYR A 89 -12.95 -27.98 10.09
CA TYR A 89 -14.26 -27.82 9.42
C TYR A 89 -14.12 -27.22 8.02
N ALA A 90 -12.99 -26.58 7.70
CA ALA A 90 -12.75 -26.01 6.38
C ALA A 90 -12.45 -27.10 5.35
N THR A 91 -13.10 -26.99 4.21
CA THR A 91 -12.88 -27.92 3.08
C THR A 91 -11.49 -27.71 2.46
N LYS A 92 -11.04 -28.67 1.64
CA LYS A 92 -9.79 -28.50 0.87
C LYS A 92 -9.83 -27.30 -0.06
N LEU A 93 -11.01 -26.98 -0.60
CA LEU A 93 -11.21 -25.80 -1.43
C LEU A 93 -11.04 -24.51 -0.65
N ASP A 94 -11.64 -24.38 0.54
CA ASP A 94 -11.50 -23.19 1.37
C ASP A 94 -10.04 -22.89 1.72
N LYS A 95 -9.27 -23.94 2.03
CA LYS A 95 -7.84 -23.85 2.31
C LYS A 95 -7.00 -23.48 1.09
N ALA A 96 -7.43 -23.84 -0.10
CA ALA A 96 -6.69 -23.64 -1.36
C ALA A 96 -6.98 -22.29 -2.03
N VAL A 97 -8.11 -21.63 -1.73
CA VAL A 97 -8.53 -20.39 -2.41
C VAL A 97 -7.47 -19.31 -2.34
N VAL A 98 -7.01 -18.97 -1.13
CA VAL A 98 -6.03 -17.90 -0.94
C VAL A 98 -4.68 -18.19 -1.61
N PRO A 99 -4.06 -19.38 -1.42
CA PRO A 99 -2.83 -19.73 -2.15
C PRO A 99 -2.99 -19.74 -3.67
N ILE A 100 -4.11 -20.25 -4.19
CA ILE A 100 -4.37 -20.28 -5.65
C ILE A 100 -4.49 -18.87 -6.21
N LEU A 101 -5.26 -17.97 -5.54
CA LEU A 101 -5.38 -16.59 -5.96
C LEU A 101 -4.02 -15.87 -5.89
N ALA A 102 -3.25 -16.12 -4.84
CA ALA A 102 -1.93 -15.53 -4.67
C ALA A 102 -0.96 -15.95 -5.78
N LEU A 103 -0.84 -17.25 -6.03
CA LEU A 103 0.00 -17.79 -7.10
C LEU A 103 -0.47 -17.31 -8.47
N GLY A 104 -1.80 -17.30 -8.70
CA GLY A 104 -2.40 -16.82 -9.94
C GLY A 104 -2.08 -15.34 -10.20
N THR A 105 -2.18 -14.49 -9.19
CA THR A 105 -1.86 -13.05 -9.30
C THR A 105 -0.38 -12.84 -9.64
N VAL A 106 0.52 -13.53 -8.95
CA VAL A 106 1.96 -13.43 -9.21
C VAL A 106 2.31 -13.98 -10.60
N ALA A 107 1.74 -15.13 -10.99
CA ALA A 107 1.96 -15.71 -12.30
C ALA A 107 1.44 -14.80 -13.44
N LEU A 108 0.28 -14.17 -13.25
CA LEU A 108 -0.26 -13.17 -14.18
C LEU A 108 0.67 -11.96 -14.31
N ALA A 109 1.22 -11.46 -13.20
CA ALA A 109 2.13 -10.33 -13.23
C ALA A 109 3.40 -10.64 -14.06
N PHE A 110 4.06 -11.75 -13.77
CA PHE A 110 5.24 -12.16 -14.53
C PHE A 110 4.92 -12.54 -15.98
N GLY A 111 3.81 -13.22 -16.20
CA GLY A 111 3.34 -13.57 -17.56
C GLY A 111 3.06 -12.32 -18.40
N PHE A 112 2.43 -11.30 -17.81
CA PHE A 112 2.15 -10.04 -18.50
C PHE A 112 3.45 -9.28 -18.82
N ILE A 113 4.38 -9.21 -17.88
CA ILE A 113 5.71 -8.61 -18.10
C ILE A 113 6.46 -9.36 -19.21
N GLY A 114 6.48 -10.71 -19.17
CA GLY A 114 7.11 -11.51 -20.19
C GLY A 114 6.47 -11.32 -21.58
N LEU A 115 5.15 -11.18 -21.65
CA LEU A 115 4.44 -10.89 -22.89
C LEU A 115 4.87 -9.53 -23.48
N LEU A 116 5.00 -8.50 -22.64
CA LEU A 116 5.43 -7.18 -23.06
C LEU A 116 6.90 -7.12 -23.53
N MET A 117 7.74 -8.05 -23.05
CA MET A 117 9.12 -8.16 -23.53
C MET A 117 9.23 -8.76 -24.95
N VAL A 118 8.21 -9.49 -25.39
CA VAL A 118 8.22 -10.22 -26.67
C VAL A 118 7.31 -9.56 -27.72
N LYS A 119 6.31 -8.80 -27.27
CA LYS A 119 5.33 -8.16 -28.14
C LYS A 119 5.51 -6.66 -28.19
N ASP A 120 5.56 -6.09 -29.40
CA ASP A 120 5.50 -4.66 -29.59
C ASP A 120 4.11 -4.14 -29.19
N VAL A 121 4.07 -3.08 -28.41
CA VAL A 121 2.84 -2.42 -27.99
C VAL A 121 2.57 -1.25 -28.93
N PRO A 122 1.41 -1.21 -29.61
CA PRO A 122 1.02 -0.09 -30.43
C PRO A 122 0.98 1.21 -29.62
N VAL A 123 1.39 2.34 -30.24
CA VAL A 123 1.54 3.62 -29.56
C VAL A 123 0.23 4.10 -28.91
N ASP A 124 -0.89 3.84 -29.55
CA ASP A 124 -2.24 4.17 -29.07
C ASP A 124 -2.66 3.36 -27.83
N GLN A 125 -2.03 2.22 -27.56
CA GLN A 125 -2.32 1.35 -26.41
C GLN A 125 -1.31 1.47 -25.26
N GLN A 126 -0.21 2.17 -25.44
CA GLN A 126 0.87 2.24 -24.44
C GLN A 126 0.38 2.74 -23.08
N GLN A 127 -0.46 3.76 -23.03
CA GLN A 127 -0.97 4.30 -21.76
C GLN A 127 -1.81 3.27 -21.00
N MET A 128 -2.66 2.53 -21.72
CA MET A 128 -3.50 1.48 -21.13
C MET A 128 -2.65 0.34 -20.61
N VAL A 129 -1.60 -0.04 -21.33
CA VAL A 129 -0.64 -1.09 -20.93
C VAL A 129 0.15 -0.67 -19.70
N ILE A 130 0.61 0.58 -19.63
CA ILE A 130 1.33 1.11 -18.44
C ILE A 130 0.41 1.10 -17.21
N PHE A 131 -0.85 1.50 -17.37
CA PHE A 131 -1.84 1.45 -16.28
C PHE A 131 -2.09 0.00 -15.82
N ALA A 132 -2.31 -0.92 -16.76
CA ALA A 132 -2.52 -2.33 -16.45
C ALA A 132 -1.30 -2.96 -15.77
N LEU A 133 -0.09 -2.63 -16.24
CA LEU A 133 1.16 -3.08 -15.64
C LEU A 133 1.30 -2.57 -14.21
N GLY A 134 1.00 -1.30 -13.96
CA GLY A 134 1.02 -0.72 -12.62
C GLY A 134 0.03 -1.41 -11.67
N PHE A 135 -1.18 -1.67 -12.12
CA PHE A 135 -2.21 -2.37 -11.34
C PHE A 135 -1.79 -3.82 -11.01
N ILE A 136 -1.33 -4.57 -12.00
CA ILE A 136 -0.94 -5.98 -11.82
C ILE A 136 0.30 -6.10 -10.92
N THR A 137 1.31 -5.27 -11.12
CA THR A 137 2.53 -5.28 -10.28
C THR A 137 2.25 -4.84 -8.85
N SER A 138 1.37 -3.86 -8.64
CA SER A 138 0.90 -3.46 -7.31
C SER A 138 0.19 -4.61 -6.60
N SER A 139 -0.72 -5.30 -7.29
CA SER A 139 -1.44 -6.46 -6.75
C SER A 139 -0.51 -7.60 -6.39
N ALA A 140 0.47 -7.92 -7.24
CA ALA A 140 1.49 -8.93 -6.95
C ALA A 140 2.36 -8.53 -5.75
N GLY A 141 2.71 -7.24 -5.62
CA GLY A 141 3.44 -6.71 -4.48
C GLY A 141 2.67 -6.86 -3.16
N GLN A 142 1.35 -6.68 -3.16
CA GLN A 142 0.49 -6.92 -2.00
C GLN A 142 0.49 -8.40 -1.59
N VAL A 143 0.40 -9.32 -2.56
CA VAL A 143 0.50 -10.76 -2.31
C VAL A 143 1.84 -11.12 -1.68
N LEU A 144 2.94 -10.63 -2.24
CA LEU A 144 4.28 -10.85 -1.67
C LEU A 144 4.39 -10.28 -0.25
N SER A 145 3.87 -9.09 0.00
CA SER A 145 3.83 -8.50 1.35
C SER A 145 3.01 -9.32 2.34
N PHE A 146 1.93 -9.93 1.89
CA PHE A 146 1.10 -10.79 2.73
C PHE A 146 1.88 -12.02 3.22
N TYR A 147 2.57 -12.74 2.32
CA TYR A 147 3.29 -13.97 2.66
C TYR A 147 4.68 -13.74 3.26
N PHE A 148 5.44 -12.77 2.76
CA PHE A 148 6.84 -12.55 3.15
C PHE A 148 7.03 -11.37 4.10
N GLY A 149 6.00 -10.60 4.37
CA GLY A 149 6.07 -9.36 5.14
C GLY A 149 6.55 -8.18 4.29
N SER A 150 6.43 -6.98 4.85
CA SER A 150 6.94 -5.78 4.21
C SER A 150 8.36 -5.48 4.66
N SER A 151 9.20 -4.98 3.76
CA SER A 151 10.55 -4.49 4.09
C SER A 151 10.53 -3.34 5.12
N GLN A 152 9.41 -2.65 5.25
CA GLN A 152 9.18 -1.59 6.22
C GLN A 152 9.11 -2.14 7.64
N GLY A 153 8.38 -3.24 7.86
CA GLY A 153 8.32 -3.90 9.17
C GLY A 153 9.68 -4.39 9.68
N SER A 154 10.61 -4.77 8.78
CA SER A 154 11.98 -5.11 9.16
C SER A 154 12.79 -3.87 9.57
N LYS A 155 12.64 -2.74 8.89
CA LYS A 155 13.33 -1.48 9.23
C LYS A 155 12.85 -0.90 10.56
N ASP A 156 11.56 -0.99 10.84
CA ASP A 156 10.98 -0.49 12.09
C ASP A 156 11.45 -1.32 13.28
N LYS A 157 11.49 -2.65 13.14
CA LYS A 157 12.09 -3.54 14.16
C LYS A 157 13.56 -3.25 14.42
N THR A 158 14.35 -2.98 13.37
CA THR A 158 15.76 -2.63 13.53
C THR A 158 15.93 -1.30 14.29
N LYS A 159 15.13 -0.29 13.98
CA LYS A 159 15.15 1.00 14.71
C LYS A 159 14.71 0.84 16.17
N GLU A 160 13.74 0.01 16.44
CA GLU A 160 13.27 -0.26 17.80
C GLU A 160 14.33 -0.96 18.62
N ILE A 161 15.02 -1.95 18.05
CA ILE A 161 16.16 -2.67 18.67
C ILE A 161 17.33 -1.71 18.90
N GLU A 162 17.68 -0.86 17.93
CA GLU A 162 18.72 0.16 18.09
C GLU A 162 18.38 1.18 19.18
N GLY A 163 17.09 1.54 19.30
CA GLY A 163 16.60 2.43 20.36
C GLY A 163 16.68 1.81 21.75
N MET A 164 16.47 0.51 21.86
CA MET A 164 16.63 -0.24 23.14
C MET A 164 18.10 -0.41 23.54
N MET A 165 19.00 -0.62 22.58
CA MET A 165 20.44 -0.76 22.86
C MET A 165 21.14 0.53 23.23
N LYS A 166 20.53 1.71 22.96
CA LYS A 166 21.08 3.05 23.30
C LYS A 166 20.57 3.57 24.64
N ARG A 167 19.79 2.82 25.38
CA ARG A 167 19.35 3.13 26.75
C ARG A 167 20.11 2.29 27.76
#